data_220c3ed060424b30586412eabfba8e1e
#
_entry.id   220c3ed060424b30586412eabfba8e1e
#
_cell.length_a   1.000
_cell.length_b   1.000
_cell.length_c   1.000
_cell.angle_alpha   90.00
_cell.angle_beta   90.00
_cell.angle_gamma   90.00
#
_symmetry.space_group_name_H-M   'P 1'
#
loop_
_entity.id
_entity.type
_entity.pdbx_description
1 polymer ?
#
loop_
_entity_poly.entity_id
_entity_poly.type
_entity_poly.pdbx_seq_one_letter_code
_entity_poly.pdbx_strand_id
1 'polypeptide(L)'
;MVLSVVYAMFGRVLALVILRGRGEASKDVELLVLRKEIEVLRRQINRPVLQPADRVVLAVLTRLLPRRLCSHRIVTPATLLRWHRQLVTRKGTYPRTEHQPGRPPTAAAVKALVLRLAQENPMWGYRRVHGELTGLGVTLCPATVWNILKAAGIDPSPRREGTSWREFCTAQATTLLACDFAHVDTVFLRRTYMLFVIELDTRRVHLLGVTRHPTGPRATQVARDFLATLDHRGHCFRRLVRDRDSKLTAAFDAVFASAGISVLRSPVRAPRANAYAERWIRTLRAECLDRILIAGTAHLRVVLNEYLEHYNTHRPHRSLDQHAPASPRPSMTSGAVGDTHVDPR
;
A
#
# COMPACT_ATOMS: atom_id res chain seq x y z
N MET A 1 1.74 -16.30 -29.42
CA MET A 1 0.87 -16.39 -28.25
C MET A 1 -0.41 -15.55 -28.39
N VAL A 2 -0.34 -14.28 -28.80
CA VAL A 2 -1.54 -13.41 -28.98
C VAL A 2 -2.47 -13.92 -30.11
N LEU A 3 -1.94 -14.33 -31.26
CA LEU A 3 -2.74 -14.88 -32.37
C LEU A 3 -3.51 -16.16 -31.98
N SER A 4 -2.90 -17.03 -31.19
CA SER A 4 -3.54 -18.27 -30.72
C SER A 4 -4.71 -17.99 -29.76
N VAL A 5 -4.59 -16.96 -28.94
CA VAL A 5 -5.68 -16.52 -28.04
C VAL A 5 -6.81 -15.87 -28.82
N VAL A 6 -6.50 -15.05 -29.81
CA VAL A 6 -7.49 -14.41 -30.70
C VAL A 6 -8.25 -15.45 -31.51
N TYR A 7 -7.56 -16.44 -32.08
CA TYR A 7 -8.18 -17.53 -32.84
C TYR A 7 -9.09 -18.41 -31.94
N ALA A 8 -8.64 -18.73 -30.73
CA ALA A 8 -9.44 -19.47 -29.77
C ALA A 8 -10.68 -18.68 -29.29
N MET A 9 -10.55 -17.35 -29.14
CA MET A 9 -11.71 -16.48 -28.85
C MET A 9 -12.69 -16.42 -30.02
N PHE A 10 -12.23 -16.27 -31.25
CA PHE A 10 -13.08 -16.22 -32.43
C PHE A 10 -13.84 -17.53 -32.62
N GLY A 11 -13.19 -18.69 -32.48
CA GLY A 11 -13.88 -20.01 -32.55
C GLY A 11 -14.94 -20.16 -31.45
N ARG A 12 -14.75 -19.60 -30.28
CA ARG A 12 -15.72 -19.65 -29.18
C ARG A 12 -16.90 -18.69 -29.36
N VAL A 13 -16.68 -17.52 -29.94
CA VAL A 13 -17.76 -16.59 -30.31
C VAL A 13 -18.63 -17.22 -31.42
N LEU A 14 -18.02 -17.85 -32.43
CA LEU A 14 -18.75 -18.55 -33.49
C LEU A 14 -19.60 -19.73 -32.93
N ALA A 15 -19.03 -20.53 -32.03
CA ALA A 15 -19.74 -21.60 -31.33
C ALA A 15 -20.93 -21.07 -30.50
N LEU A 16 -20.81 -19.92 -29.89
CA LEU A 16 -21.85 -19.26 -29.10
C LEU A 16 -23.02 -18.77 -30.00
N VAL A 17 -22.72 -18.29 -31.19
CA VAL A 17 -23.72 -17.88 -32.20
C VAL A 17 -24.49 -19.08 -32.71
N ILE A 18 -23.81 -20.19 -33.01
CA ILE A 18 -24.42 -21.47 -33.44
C ILE A 18 -25.31 -22.03 -32.32
N LEU A 19 -24.87 -21.96 -31.07
CA LEU A 19 -25.61 -22.43 -29.89
C LEU A 19 -26.92 -21.65 -29.68
N ARG A 20 -26.94 -20.36 -30.01
CA ARG A 20 -28.15 -19.50 -29.90
C ARG A 20 -29.25 -19.88 -30.91
N GLY A 21 -28.89 -20.52 -32.01
CA GLY A 21 -29.84 -20.98 -33.03
C GLY A 21 -30.55 -22.31 -32.72
N ARG A 22 -30.12 -23.04 -31.68
CA ARG A 22 -30.68 -24.34 -31.30
C ARG A 22 -31.82 -24.19 -30.28
N GLY A 23 -32.82 -25.05 -30.35
CA GLY A 23 -33.94 -25.07 -29.39
C GLY A 23 -33.49 -25.38 -27.96
N GLU A 24 -34.17 -24.86 -26.97
CA GLU A 24 -33.83 -24.96 -25.53
C GLU A 24 -33.68 -26.43 -25.07
N ALA A 25 -34.59 -27.31 -25.46
CA ALA A 25 -34.52 -28.74 -25.10
C ALA A 25 -33.25 -29.44 -25.63
N SER A 26 -32.79 -29.09 -26.83
CA SER A 26 -31.55 -29.64 -27.39
C SER A 26 -30.31 -29.16 -26.63
N LYS A 27 -30.33 -27.91 -26.12
CA LYS A 27 -29.27 -27.36 -25.31
C LYS A 27 -29.17 -28.03 -23.93
N ASP A 28 -30.31 -28.32 -23.32
CA ASP A 28 -30.35 -28.98 -22.02
C ASP A 28 -29.83 -30.43 -22.10
N VAL A 29 -30.18 -31.18 -23.16
CA VAL A 29 -29.63 -32.52 -23.39
C VAL A 29 -28.11 -32.46 -23.62
N GLU A 30 -27.63 -31.56 -24.47
CA GLU A 30 -26.20 -31.37 -24.71
C GLU A 30 -25.44 -31.00 -23.41
N LEU A 31 -26.01 -30.14 -22.57
CA LEU A 31 -25.45 -29.80 -21.25
C LEU A 31 -25.39 -31.02 -20.31
N LEU A 32 -26.38 -31.89 -20.33
CA LEU A 32 -26.40 -33.12 -19.53
C LEU A 32 -25.31 -34.09 -19.99
N VAL A 33 -25.15 -34.28 -21.31
CA VAL A 33 -24.11 -35.13 -21.90
C VAL A 33 -22.74 -34.60 -21.53
N LEU A 34 -22.46 -33.30 -21.74
CA LEU A 34 -21.18 -32.66 -21.40
C LEU A 34 -20.88 -32.76 -19.91
N ARG A 35 -21.87 -32.63 -19.03
CA ARG A 35 -21.69 -32.82 -17.59
C ARG A 35 -21.28 -34.25 -17.25
N LYS A 36 -21.85 -35.23 -17.91
CA LYS A 36 -21.49 -36.63 -17.71
C LYS A 36 -20.12 -36.97 -18.23
N GLU A 37 -19.76 -36.47 -19.39
CA GLU A 37 -18.38 -36.59 -19.92
C GLU A 37 -17.34 -35.99 -19.00
N ILE A 38 -17.59 -34.79 -18.49
CA ILE A 38 -16.70 -34.14 -17.50
C ILE A 38 -16.61 -34.97 -16.21
N GLU A 39 -17.69 -35.58 -15.75
CA GLU A 39 -17.68 -36.46 -14.58
C GLU A 39 -16.78 -37.68 -14.80
N VAL A 40 -16.91 -38.33 -15.99
CA VAL A 40 -16.07 -39.47 -16.37
C VAL A 40 -14.60 -39.08 -16.46
N LEU A 41 -14.28 -37.97 -17.13
CA LEU A 41 -12.92 -37.46 -17.26
C LEU A 41 -12.30 -37.08 -15.90
N ARG A 42 -13.09 -36.54 -14.97
CA ARG A 42 -12.63 -36.24 -13.60
C ARG A 42 -12.27 -37.49 -12.78
N ARG A 43 -12.85 -38.63 -13.06
CA ARG A 43 -12.47 -39.90 -12.43
C ARG A 43 -11.11 -40.41 -12.94
N GLN A 44 -10.77 -40.05 -14.19
CA GLN A 44 -9.53 -40.52 -14.84
C GLN A 44 -8.33 -39.59 -14.58
N ILE A 45 -8.57 -38.31 -14.34
CA ILE A 45 -7.50 -37.30 -14.21
C ILE A 45 -7.63 -36.58 -12.87
N ASN A 46 -6.75 -36.86 -11.94
CA ASN A 46 -6.74 -36.24 -10.62
C ASN A 46 -6.49 -34.70 -10.64
N ARG A 47 -5.76 -34.19 -11.65
CA ARG A 47 -5.48 -32.76 -11.79
C ARG A 47 -5.28 -32.38 -13.26
N PRO A 48 -6.22 -31.68 -13.89
CA PRO A 48 -6.05 -31.20 -15.27
C PRO A 48 -5.00 -30.08 -15.32
N VAL A 49 -4.08 -30.17 -16.29
CA VAL A 49 -3.08 -29.14 -16.58
C VAL A 49 -3.69 -28.11 -17.51
N LEU A 50 -4.04 -26.94 -16.99
CA LEU A 50 -4.66 -25.87 -17.76
C LEU A 50 -3.62 -25.04 -18.50
N GLN A 51 -3.82 -24.87 -19.82
CA GLN A 51 -3.02 -23.97 -20.65
C GLN A 51 -3.34 -22.49 -20.33
N PRO A 52 -2.43 -21.55 -20.65
CA PRO A 52 -2.68 -20.13 -20.40
C PRO A 52 -3.97 -19.58 -21.02
N ALA A 53 -4.34 -20.05 -22.21
CA ALA A 53 -5.59 -19.68 -22.87
C ALA A 53 -6.83 -20.15 -22.10
N ASP A 54 -6.81 -21.39 -21.59
CA ASP A 54 -7.91 -21.95 -20.78
C ASP A 54 -8.12 -21.15 -19.50
N ARG A 55 -7.03 -20.69 -18.88
CA ARG A 55 -7.08 -19.86 -17.65
C ARG A 55 -7.82 -18.55 -17.89
N VAL A 56 -7.56 -17.89 -19.03
CA VAL A 56 -8.23 -16.62 -19.39
C VAL A 56 -9.71 -16.86 -19.64
N VAL A 57 -10.05 -17.85 -20.46
CA VAL A 57 -11.45 -18.18 -20.79
C VAL A 57 -12.23 -18.56 -19.54
N LEU A 58 -11.69 -19.43 -18.68
CA LEU A 58 -12.35 -19.84 -17.44
C LEU A 58 -12.51 -18.68 -16.46
N ALA A 59 -11.54 -17.76 -16.41
CA ALA A 59 -11.64 -16.56 -15.58
C ALA A 59 -12.79 -15.65 -16.01
N VAL A 60 -12.98 -15.45 -17.33
CA VAL A 60 -14.08 -14.64 -17.88
C VAL A 60 -15.43 -15.33 -17.65
N LEU A 61 -15.54 -16.61 -17.98
CA LEU A 61 -16.79 -17.36 -17.84
C LEU A 61 -17.24 -17.50 -16.38
N THR A 62 -16.31 -17.70 -15.45
CA THR A 62 -16.62 -17.81 -14.02
C THR A 62 -17.21 -16.51 -13.46
N ARG A 63 -16.88 -15.38 -14.06
CA ARG A 63 -17.40 -14.07 -13.67
C ARG A 63 -18.86 -13.84 -14.04
N LEU A 64 -19.34 -14.51 -15.10
CA LEU A 64 -20.73 -14.45 -15.56
C LEU A 64 -21.65 -15.38 -14.76
N LEU A 65 -21.10 -16.20 -13.85
CA LEU A 65 -21.86 -17.21 -13.12
C LEU A 65 -22.21 -16.74 -11.70
N PRO A 66 -23.42 -17.07 -11.21
CA PRO A 66 -23.78 -16.86 -9.81
C PRO A 66 -22.82 -17.57 -8.86
N ARG A 67 -22.46 -16.91 -7.75
CA ARG A 67 -21.51 -17.41 -6.74
C ARG A 67 -21.82 -18.81 -6.22
N ARG A 68 -23.11 -19.17 -6.14
CA ARG A 68 -23.58 -20.48 -5.68
C ARG A 68 -23.11 -21.66 -6.57
N LEU A 69 -22.78 -21.40 -7.83
CA LEU A 69 -22.35 -22.42 -8.79
C LEU A 69 -20.80 -22.52 -8.92
N CYS A 70 -20.05 -21.74 -8.14
CA CYS A 70 -18.60 -21.70 -8.25
C CYS A 70 -17.87 -22.76 -7.40
N SER A 71 -18.51 -23.34 -6.39
CA SER A 71 -17.87 -24.24 -5.39
C SER A 71 -17.47 -25.61 -5.96
N HIS A 72 -18.18 -26.11 -6.98
CA HIS A 72 -17.94 -27.45 -7.54
C HIS A 72 -17.14 -27.46 -8.85
N ARG A 73 -16.45 -26.35 -9.17
CA ARG A 73 -15.72 -26.22 -10.45
C ARG A 73 -14.23 -26.51 -10.29
N ILE A 74 -13.58 -26.84 -11.43
CA ILE A 74 -12.13 -27.05 -11.52
C ILE A 74 -11.35 -25.80 -11.09
N VAL A 75 -11.94 -24.62 -11.36
CA VAL A 75 -11.33 -23.31 -11.03
C VAL A 75 -12.18 -22.63 -9.97
N THR A 76 -11.62 -22.55 -8.78
CA THR A 76 -12.23 -21.82 -7.65
C THR A 76 -11.84 -20.34 -7.70
N PRO A 77 -12.59 -19.44 -7.02
CA PRO A 77 -12.19 -18.03 -6.89
C PRO A 77 -10.76 -17.84 -6.36
N ALA A 78 -10.33 -18.68 -5.41
CA ALA A 78 -8.97 -18.66 -4.89
C ALA A 78 -7.91 -18.98 -5.96
N THR A 79 -8.22 -19.88 -6.89
CA THR A 79 -7.34 -20.22 -8.02
C THR A 79 -7.19 -19.04 -8.98
N LEU A 80 -8.29 -18.32 -9.27
CA LEU A 80 -8.26 -17.12 -10.11
C LEU A 80 -7.41 -16.00 -9.49
N LEU A 81 -7.58 -15.74 -8.20
CA LEU A 81 -6.78 -14.76 -7.47
C LEU A 81 -5.28 -15.12 -7.48
N ARG A 82 -4.95 -16.41 -7.30
CA ARG A 82 -3.56 -16.87 -7.37
C ARG A 82 -2.96 -16.65 -8.76
N TRP A 83 -3.68 -16.95 -9.83
CA TRP A 83 -3.20 -16.72 -11.19
C TRP A 83 -2.99 -15.23 -11.48
N HIS A 84 -3.93 -14.38 -11.05
CA HIS A 84 -3.79 -12.93 -11.19
C HIS A 84 -2.53 -12.43 -10.46
N ARG A 85 -2.31 -12.85 -9.21
CA ARG A 85 -1.09 -12.50 -8.47
C ARG A 85 0.18 -12.94 -9.20
N GLN A 86 0.20 -14.15 -9.76
CA GLN A 86 1.35 -14.63 -10.55
C GLN A 86 1.60 -13.78 -11.79
N LEU A 87 0.55 -13.33 -12.48
CA LEU A 87 0.69 -12.46 -13.66
C LEU A 87 1.22 -11.07 -13.26
N VAL A 88 0.71 -10.51 -12.16
CA VAL A 88 1.20 -9.23 -11.60
C VAL A 88 2.68 -9.34 -11.22
N THR A 89 3.06 -10.41 -10.52
CA THR A 89 4.45 -10.65 -10.13
C THR A 89 5.35 -10.76 -11.36
N ARG A 90 4.96 -11.53 -12.39
CA ARG A 90 5.73 -11.67 -13.63
C ARG A 90 5.88 -10.35 -14.39
N LYS A 91 4.84 -9.52 -14.41
CA LYS A 91 4.90 -8.19 -15.05
C LYS A 91 5.77 -7.21 -14.28
N GLY A 92 5.82 -7.32 -12.96
CA GLY A 92 6.61 -6.45 -12.08
C GLY A 92 8.04 -6.94 -11.81
N THR A 93 8.39 -8.16 -12.26
CA THR A 93 9.73 -8.70 -12.04
C THR A 93 10.60 -8.37 -13.26
N TYR A 94 11.45 -7.36 -13.10
CA TYR A 94 12.52 -7.12 -14.08
C TYR A 94 13.59 -8.21 -13.95
N PRO A 95 14.14 -8.73 -15.05
CA PRO A 95 15.27 -9.66 -14.98
C PRO A 95 16.40 -8.97 -14.21
N ARG A 96 16.83 -9.62 -13.12
CA ARG A 96 17.97 -9.16 -12.35
C ARG A 96 19.18 -9.27 -13.25
N THR A 97 19.72 -8.15 -13.72
CA THR A 97 21.01 -8.11 -14.41
C THR A 97 22.02 -8.83 -13.52
N GLU A 98 22.79 -9.74 -14.12
CA GLU A 98 23.85 -10.47 -13.44
C GLU A 98 24.70 -9.47 -12.63
N HIS A 99 24.93 -9.82 -11.36
CA HIS A 99 25.69 -8.98 -10.46
C HIS A 99 27.07 -8.74 -11.06
N GLN A 100 27.30 -7.54 -11.60
CA GLN A 100 28.67 -7.08 -11.79
C GLN A 100 29.37 -7.13 -10.42
N PRO A 101 30.60 -7.61 -10.36
CA PRO A 101 31.36 -7.63 -9.11
C PRO A 101 31.30 -6.23 -8.50
N GLY A 102 30.78 -6.15 -7.26
CA GLY A 102 30.59 -4.89 -6.55
C GLY A 102 31.94 -4.19 -6.33
N ARG A 103 31.89 -2.92 -5.94
CA ARG A 103 33.07 -2.13 -5.57
C ARG A 103 33.93 -2.92 -4.56
N PRO A 104 35.26 -2.97 -4.75
CA PRO A 104 36.14 -3.67 -3.82
C PRO A 104 35.96 -3.16 -2.37
N PRO A 105 36.11 -4.04 -1.37
CA PRO A 105 35.93 -3.68 0.01
C PRO A 105 36.93 -2.59 0.44
N THR A 106 36.51 -1.69 1.33
CA THR A 106 37.40 -0.64 1.89
C THR A 106 38.58 -1.28 2.62
N ALA A 107 39.79 -0.75 2.40
CA ALA A 107 41.04 -1.24 2.98
C ALA A 107 40.92 -1.36 4.52
N ALA A 108 41.47 -2.44 5.07
CA ALA A 108 41.42 -2.72 6.52
C ALA A 108 41.98 -1.60 7.39
N ALA A 109 43.08 -0.98 6.96
CA ALA A 109 43.72 0.13 7.64
C ALA A 109 42.78 1.36 7.75
N VAL A 110 42.03 1.65 6.67
CA VAL A 110 41.05 2.74 6.64
C VAL A 110 39.87 2.47 7.57
N LYS A 111 39.39 1.21 7.58
CA LYS A 111 38.33 0.81 8.53
C LYS A 111 38.78 0.97 9.98
N ALA A 112 39.98 0.54 10.31
CA ALA A 112 40.57 0.68 11.64
C ALA A 112 40.66 2.17 12.05
N LEU A 113 41.08 3.05 11.14
CA LEU A 113 41.17 4.49 11.38
C LEU A 113 39.78 5.11 11.66
N VAL A 114 38.74 4.73 10.87
CA VAL A 114 37.35 5.17 11.10
C VAL A 114 36.88 4.79 12.49
N LEU A 115 37.10 3.53 12.89
CA LEU A 115 36.68 3.03 14.20
C LEU A 115 37.42 3.70 15.35
N ARG A 116 38.72 3.92 15.22
CA ARG A 116 39.54 4.62 16.21
C ARG A 116 39.04 6.03 16.41
N LEU A 117 38.85 6.82 15.33
CA LEU A 117 38.34 8.19 15.42
C LEU A 117 36.98 8.26 16.12
N ALA A 118 36.08 7.31 15.87
CA ALA A 118 34.78 7.26 16.49
C ALA A 118 34.83 6.85 17.98
N GLN A 119 35.72 5.90 18.33
CA GLN A 119 35.93 5.46 19.73
C GLN A 119 36.57 6.54 20.59
N GLU A 120 37.56 7.24 20.04
CA GLU A 120 38.24 8.36 20.73
C GLU A 120 37.30 9.58 20.89
N ASN A 121 36.27 9.70 20.03
CA ASN A 121 35.35 10.83 20.01
C ASN A 121 33.87 10.37 19.94
N PRO A 122 33.28 9.84 21.02
CA PRO A 122 31.94 9.23 21.02
C PRO A 122 30.80 10.17 20.59
N MET A 123 31.02 11.50 20.71
CA MET A 123 30.04 12.51 20.30
C MET A 123 30.14 12.90 18.82
N TRP A 124 31.08 12.33 18.07
CA TRP A 124 31.21 12.65 16.66
C TRP A 124 30.28 11.80 15.81
N GLY A 125 29.42 12.47 15.05
CA GLY A 125 28.62 11.78 14.02
C GLY A 125 29.46 11.45 12.79
N TYR A 126 29.01 10.48 12.00
CA TYR A 126 29.69 9.97 10.80
C TYR A 126 30.16 11.08 9.83
N ARG A 127 29.44 12.21 9.75
CA ARG A 127 29.80 13.34 8.87
C ARG A 127 31.03 14.05 9.39
N ARG A 128 31.20 14.18 10.72
CA ARG A 128 32.39 14.78 11.31
C ARG A 128 33.59 13.85 11.15
N VAL A 129 33.42 12.57 11.45
CA VAL A 129 34.45 11.53 11.20
C VAL A 129 34.88 11.54 9.73
N HIS A 130 33.94 11.66 8.79
CA HIS A 130 34.25 11.80 7.37
C HIS A 130 35.06 13.05 7.05
N GLY A 131 34.74 14.21 7.66
CA GLY A 131 35.47 15.45 7.46
C GLY A 131 36.91 15.34 7.94
N GLU A 132 37.17 14.74 9.10
CA GLU A 132 38.50 14.49 9.63
C GLU A 132 39.32 13.55 8.74
N LEU A 133 38.68 12.47 8.22
CA LEU A 133 39.32 11.57 7.25
C LEU A 133 39.72 12.29 5.98
N THR A 134 38.88 13.20 5.48
CA THR A 134 39.18 14.02 4.32
C THR A 134 40.39 14.95 4.60
N GLY A 135 40.45 15.54 5.78
CA GLY A 135 41.60 16.32 6.24
C GLY A 135 42.92 15.52 6.33
N LEU A 136 42.81 14.21 6.60
CA LEU A 136 43.94 13.26 6.60
C LEU A 136 44.27 12.70 5.20
N GLY A 137 43.63 13.20 4.14
CA GLY A 137 43.84 12.74 2.75
C GLY A 137 43.14 11.42 2.39
N VAL A 138 42.27 10.92 3.26
CA VAL A 138 41.50 9.69 2.98
C VAL A 138 40.16 10.00 2.32
N THR A 139 40.06 9.67 1.04
CA THR A 139 38.82 9.89 0.26
C THR A 139 37.85 8.73 0.41
N LEU A 140 36.78 8.94 1.19
CA LEU A 140 35.68 8.00 1.36
C LEU A 140 34.34 8.69 1.10
N CYS A 141 33.32 7.91 0.74
CA CYS A 141 31.96 8.41 0.73
C CYS A 141 31.42 8.44 2.18
N PRO A 142 30.65 9.47 2.59
CA PRO A 142 30.04 9.54 3.93
C PRO A 142 29.20 8.29 4.27
N ALA A 143 28.52 7.70 3.28
CA ALA A 143 27.76 6.46 3.46
C ALA A 143 28.66 5.26 3.81
N THR A 144 29.92 5.23 3.35
CA THR A 144 30.88 4.17 3.70
C THR A 144 31.29 4.29 5.17
N VAL A 145 31.53 5.50 5.66
CA VAL A 145 31.81 5.74 7.09
C VAL A 145 30.62 5.30 7.95
N TRP A 146 29.39 5.68 7.55
CA TRP A 146 28.17 5.23 8.21
C TRP A 146 28.09 3.70 8.31
N ASN A 147 28.30 3.00 7.20
CA ASN A 147 28.21 1.53 7.16
C ASN A 147 29.29 0.86 8.02
N ILE A 148 30.50 1.41 8.06
CA ILE A 148 31.61 0.88 8.90
C ILE A 148 31.22 1.01 10.38
N LEU A 149 30.77 2.19 10.82
CA LEU A 149 30.37 2.43 12.21
C LEU A 149 29.19 1.52 12.60
N LYS A 150 28.19 1.43 11.76
CA LYS A 150 27.02 0.56 12.01
C LYS A 150 27.40 -0.92 12.10
N ALA A 151 28.30 -1.39 11.24
CA ALA A 151 28.77 -2.78 11.26
C ALA A 151 29.57 -3.11 12.52
N ALA A 152 30.21 -2.10 13.12
CA ALA A 152 30.95 -2.22 14.40
C ALA A 152 30.07 -1.98 15.63
N GLY A 153 28.76 -1.77 15.49
CA GLY A 153 27.86 -1.50 16.60
C GLY A 153 27.96 -0.09 17.20
N ILE A 154 28.73 0.80 16.56
CA ILE A 154 28.87 2.20 16.98
C ILE A 154 27.75 3.01 16.33
N ASP A 155 27.04 3.85 17.13
CA ASP A 155 26.00 4.72 16.59
C ASP A 155 26.63 5.78 15.66
N PRO A 156 26.34 5.74 14.34
CA PRO A 156 26.91 6.71 13.40
C PRO A 156 26.36 8.13 13.58
N SER A 157 25.29 8.27 14.36
CA SER A 157 24.65 9.55 14.64
C SER A 157 24.31 9.60 16.13
N PRO A 158 25.33 9.89 17.02
CA PRO A 158 25.07 9.99 18.44
C PRO A 158 23.92 10.96 18.67
N ARG A 159 23.02 10.54 19.53
CA ARG A 159 21.72 11.19 19.73
C ARG A 159 21.85 12.69 19.88
N ARG A 160 21.25 13.41 18.97
CA ARG A 160 20.82 14.77 19.26
C ARG A 160 19.70 14.63 20.30
N GLU A 161 19.80 15.32 21.40
CA GLU A 161 18.70 15.49 22.34
C GLU A 161 17.58 16.21 21.60
N GLY A 162 16.67 15.42 21.02
CA GLY A 162 15.54 15.92 20.24
C GLY A 162 14.46 14.85 20.16
N THR A 163 13.22 15.27 20.28
CA THR A 163 12.03 14.43 20.19
C THR A 163 12.11 13.54 18.93
N SER A 164 12.02 12.23 19.10
CA SER A 164 12.02 11.32 17.97
C SER A 164 10.79 11.58 17.08
N TRP A 165 10.88 11.26 15.78
CA TRP A 165 9.74 11.41 14.86
C TRP A 165 8.47 10.70 15.39
N ARG A 166 8.64 9.55 16.04
CA ARG A 166 7.54 8.83 16.65
C ARG A 166 6.90 9.60 17.80
N GLU A 167 7.71 10.15 18.70
CA GLU A 167 7.23 10.97 19.81
C GLU A 167 6.54 12.24 19.30
N PHE A 168 7.12 12.91 18.29
CA PHE A 168 6.50 14.03 17.61
C PHE A 168 5.13 13.67 17.04
N CYS A 169 5.02 12.59 16.27
CA CYS A 169 3.74 12.14 15.70
C CYS A 169 2.72 11.76 16.78
N THR A 170 3.18 11.19 17.90
CA THR A 170 2.30 10.84 19.02
C THR A 170 1.80 12.08 19.75
N ALA A 171 2.69 13.01 20.07
CA ALA A 171 2.36 14.25 20.78
C ALA A 171 1.46 15.19 19.95
N GLN A 172 1.54 15.14 18.62
CA GLN A 172 0.80 15.99 17.70
C GLN A 172 -0.32 15.25 16.96
N ALA A 173 -0.64 14.00 17.35
CA ALA A 173 -1.54 13.13 16.61
C ALA A 173 -2.89 13.77 16.29
N THR A 174 -3.47 14.53 17.22
CA THR A 174 -4.76 15.21 17.08
C THR A 174 -4.79 16.26 15.97
N THR A 175 -3.63 16.82 15.63
CA THR A 175 -3.50 17.90 14.63
C THR A 175 -2.80 17.43 13.35
N LEU A 176 -2.47 16.13 13.25
CA LEU A 176 -1.71 15.57 12.15
C LEU A 176 -2.59 14.76 11.21
N LEU A 177 -2.40 15.04 9.93
CA LEU A 177 -2.83 14.22 8.81
C LEU A 177 -1.63 13.51 8.18
N ALA A 178 -1.85 12.34 7.58
CA ALA A 178 -0.88 11.73 6.68
C ALA A 178 -1.57 11.40 5.36
N CYS A 179 -0.88 11.60 4.23
CA CYS A 179 -1.40 11.20 2.93
C CYS A 179 -0.39 10.36 2.15
N ASP A 180 -0.91 9.53 1.27
CA ASP A 180 -0.11 8.67 0.42
C ASP A 180 -0.90 8.19 -0.79
N PHE A 181 -0.16 7.67 -1.79
CA PHE A 181 -0.72 6.95 -2.91
C PHE A 181 -0.61 5.44 -2.68
N ALA A 182 -1.72 4.74 -2.83
CA ALA A 182 -1.70 3.30 -3.01
C ALA A 182 -2.11 2.95 -4.44
N HIS A 183 -1.79 1.74 -4.89
CA HIS A 183 -2.19 1.27 -6.21
C HIS A 183 -2.65 -0.18 -6.16
N VAL A 184 -3.45 -0.56 -7.13
CA VAL A 184 -3.88 -1.93 -7.40
C VAL A 184 -3.83 -2.20 -8.90
N ASP A 185 -3.41 -3.39 -9.28
CA ASP A 185 -3.47 -3.84 -10.66
C ASP A 185 -4.82 -4.54 -10.90
N THR A 186 -5.56 -4.06 -11.90
CA THR A 186 -6.87 -4.62 -12.26
C THR A 186 -6.74 -6.00 -12.91
N VAL A 187 -7.87 -6.69 -13.13
CA VAL A 187 -7.93 -7.98 -13.86
C VAL A 187 -7.25 -7.89 -15.23
N PHE A 188 -7.34 -6.72 -15.87
CA PHE A 188 -6.70 -6.45 -17.17
C PHE A 188 -5.25 -5.96 -17.04
N LEU A 189 -4.60 -6.15 -15.89
CA LEU A 189 -3.22 -5.74 -15.59
C LEU A 189 -2.98 -4.22 -15.79
N ARG A 190 -4.01 -3.43 -15.62
CA ARG A 190 -3.93 -1.97 -15.67
C ARG A 190 -3.83 -1.42 -14.26
N ARG A 191 -2.78 -0.63 -14.01
CA ARG A 191 -2.56 -0.01 -12.71
C ARG A 191 -3.55 1.12 -12.46
N THR A 192 -4.19 1.09 -11.30
CA THR A 192 -5.09 2.13 -10.82
C THR A 192 -4.60 2.62 -9.47
N TYR A 193 -4.52 3.93 -9.31
CA TYR A 193 -4.03 4.60 -8.12
C TYR A 193 -5.19 5.15 -7.30
N MET A 194 -5.00 5.18 -6.00
CA MET A 194 -5.88 5.85 -5.05
C MET A 194 -5.05 6.80 -4.19
N LEU A 195 -5.53 8.03 -4.02
CA LEU A 195 -5.00 9.00 -3.06
C LEU A 195 -5.90 9.03 -1.84
N PHE A 196 -5.32 8.93 -0.66
CA PHE A 196 -6.05 8.96 0.60
C PHE A 196 -5.35 9.84 1.64
N VAL A 197 -6.12 10.27 2.62
CA VAL A 197 -5.65 10.95 3.82
C VAL A 197 -6.11 10.17 5.05
N ILE A 198 -5.25 10.03 6.04
CA ILE A 198 -5.55 9.45 7.34
C ILE A 198 -5.33 10.46 8.45
N GLU A 199 -6.29 10.60 9.35
CA GLU A 199 -6.16 11.33 10.61
C GLU A 199 -5.33 10.48 11.60
N LEU A 200 -4.24 11.01 12.14
CA LEU A 200 -3.34 10.20 12.96
C LEU A 200 -3.92 9.84 14.33
N ASP A 201 -4.76 10.67 14.88
CA ASP A 201 -5.37 10.43 16.17
C ASP A 201 -6.54 9.45 16.07
N THR A 202 -7.54 9.78 15.25
CA THR A 202 -8.77 9.00 15.10
C THR A 202 -8.58 7.74 14.27
N ARG A 203 -7.54 7.65 13.45
CA ARG A 203 -7.33 6.62 12.39
C ARG A 203 -8.36 6.70 11.28
N ARG A 204 -9.20 7.69 11.25
CA ARG A 204 -10.19 7.88 10.20
C ARG A 204 -9.51 8.10 8.86
N VAL A 205 -9.99 7.41 7.84
CA VAL A 205 -9.43 7.47 6.49
C VAL A 205 -10.43 8.10 5.54
N HIS A 206 -9.91 8.99 4.69
CA HIS A 206 -10.64 9.68 3.66
C HIS A 206 -10.07 9.34 2.29
N LEU A 207 -10.90 8.82 1.39
CA LEU A 207 -10.52 8.57 -0.01
C LEU A 207 -10.68 9.88 -0.80
N LEU A 208 -9.57 10.46 -1.26
CA LEU A 208 -9.60 11.68 -2.05
C LEU A 208 -9.95 11.41 -3.52
N GLY A 209 -9.39 10.32 -4.06
CA GLY A 209 -9.67 10.00 -5.44
C GLY A 209 -9.07 8.68 -5.93
N VAL A 210 -9.67 8.17 -7.00
CA VAL A 210 -9.22 6.95 -7.70
C VAL A 210 -9.01 7.30 -9.17
N THR A 211 -7.84 6.97 -9.72
CA THR A 211 -7.49 7.30 -11.10
C THR A 211 -6.46 6.34 -11.69
N ARG A 212 -6.47 6.17 -13.00
CA ARG A 212 -5.42 5.45 -13.74
C ARG A 212 -4.23 6.34 -14.07
N HIS A 213 -4.47 7.66 -14.11
CA HIS A 213 -3.45 8.66 -14.47
C HIS A 213 -3.34 9.69 -13.34
N PRO A 214 -2.51 9.40 -12.31
CA PRO A 214 -2.28 10.32 -11.21
C PRO A 214 -1.38 11.47 -11.70
N THR A 215 -1.99 12.64 -11.91
CA THR A 215 -1.29 13.87 -12.28
C THR A 215 -1.31 14.87 -11.13
N GLY A 216 -0.33 15.78 -11.08
CA GLY A 216 -0.27 16.86 -10.09
C GLY A 216 -1.53 17.71 -10.04
N PRO A 217 -2.04 18.21 -11.18
CA PRO A 217 -3.29 18.99 -11.21
C PRO A 217 -4.49 18.24 -10.62
N ARG A 218 -4.61 16.93 -10.92
CA ARG A 218 -5.69 16.10 -10.37
C ARG A 218 -5.54 15.90 -8.85
N ALA A 219 -4.32 15.63 -8.38
CA ALA A 219 -4.05 15.56 -6.94
C ALA A 219 -4.40 16.86 -6.23
N THR A 220 -4.06 18.00 -6.83
CA THR A 220 -4.38 19.33 -6.32
C THR A 220 -5.90 19.58 -6.26
N GLN A 221 -6.66 19.16 -7.28
CA GLN A 221 -8.10 19.33 -7.27
C GLN A 221 -8.78 18.48 -6.19
N VAL A 222 -8.45 17.20 -6.07
CA VAL A 222 -9.06 16.35 -5.04
C VAL A 222 -8.64 16.77 -3.61
N ALA A 223 -7.51 17.47 -3.46
CA ALA A 223 -7.12 18.08 -2.19
C ALA A 223 -8.04 19.27 -1.83
N ARG A 224 -8.41 20.12 -2.81
CA ARG A 224 -9.39 21.20 -2.60
C ARG A 224 -10.77 20.64 -2.22
N ASP A 225 -11.22 19.63 -2.95
CA ASP A 225 -12.51 18.97 -2.68
C ASP A 225 -12.53 18.39 -1.26
N PHE A 226 -11.43 17.74 -0.85
CA PHE A 226 -11.28 17.19 0.51
C PHE A 226 -11.35 18.30 1.58
N LEU A 227 -10.61 19.40 1.41
CA LEU A 227 -10.62 20.51 2.37
C LEU A 227 -12.01 21.13 2.49
N ALA A 228 -12.74 21.24 1.38
CA ALA A 228 -14.13 21.71 1.39
C ALA A 228 -15.06 20.75 2.17
N THR A 229 -14.78 19.45 2.20
CA THR A 229 -15.58 18.46 2.96
C THR A 229 -15.22 18.42 4.46
N LEU A 230 -14.05 18.94 4.84
CA LEU A 230 -13.64 18.99 6.26
C LEU A 230 -14.41 20.04 7.06
N ASP A 231 -14.96 21.05 6.40
CA ASP A 231 -15.71 22.14 7.01
C ASP A 231 -15.04 22.68 8.29
N HIS A 232 -15.77 22.90 9.39
CA HIS A 232 -15.22 23.39 10.66
C HIS A 232 -14.15 22.47 11.29
N ARG A 233 -14.14 21.17 10.97
CA ARG A 233 -13.11 20.23 11.43
C ARG A 233 -11.74 20.47 10.80
N GLY A 234 -11.67 21.15 9.65
CA GLY A 234 -10.41 21.50 8.99
C GLY A 234 -9.50 22.37 9.88
N HIS A 235 -10.07 23.21 10.70
CA HIS A 235 -9.34 24.08 11.62
C HIS A 235 -8.60 23.34 12.76
N CYS A 236 -8.93 22.08 13.02
CA CYS A 236 -8.24 21.26 14.00
C CYS A 236 -6.89 20.75 13.50
N PHE A 237 -6.71 20.61 12.19
CA PHE A 237 -5.49 20.09 11.61
C PHE A 237 -4.48 21.20 11.34
N ARG A 238 -3.23 20.98 11.73
CA ARG A 238 -2.13 21.94 11.57
C ARG A 238 -1.03 21.46 10.62
N ARG A 239 -0.92 20.14 10.43
CA ARG A 239 0.16 19.57 9.63
C ARG A 239 -0.31 18.37 8.81
N LEU A 240 0.22 18.26 7.60
CA LEU A 240 0.07 17.10 6.72
C LEU A 240 1.43 16.46 6.48
N VAL A 241 1.58 15.19 6.86
CA VAL A 241 2.76 14.39 6.53
C VAL A 241 2.54 13.71 5.19
N ARG A 242 3.50 13.82 4.28
CA ARG A 242 3.50 13.12 3.00
C ARG A 242 4.88 12.63 2.60
N ASP A 243 4.94 11.68 1.71
CA ASP A 243 6.16 11.25 1.06
C ASP A 243 6.65 12.25 0.01
N ARG A 244 7.74 11.89 -0.69
CA ARG A 244 8.34 12.70 -1.76
C ARG A 244 7.88 12.27 -3.15
N ASP A 245 6.69 11.67 -3.26
CA ASP A 245 6.14 11.30 -4.57
C ASP A 245 6.00 12.55 -5.46
N SER A 246 6.51 12.47 -6.67
CA SER A 246 6.51 13.56 -7.65
C SER A 246 5.10 14.01 -8.07
N LYS A 247 4.09 13.17 -7.86
CA LYS A 247 2.69 13.49 -8.12
C LYS A 247 2.12 14.48 -7.11
N LEU A 248 2.70 14.56 -5.90
CA LEU A 248 2.36 15.55 -4.88
C LEU A 248 3.22 16.79 -5.10
N THR A 249 2.76 17.68 -5.95
CA THR A 249 3.48 18.89 -6.40
C THR A 249 3.43 20.03 -5.38
N ALA A 250 4.18 21.11 -5.64
CA ALA A 250 4.11 22.33 -4.84
C ALA A 250 2.69 22.94 -4.85
N ALA A 251 1.92 22.80 -5.94
CA ALA A 251 0.54 23.24 -6.01
C ALA A 251 -0.38 22.46 -5.05
N PHE A 252 -0.14 21.16 -4.88
CA PHE A 252 -0.81 20.35 -3.86
C PHE A 252 -0.51 20.88 -2.45
N ASP A 253 0.78 21.14 -2.15
CA ASP A 253 1.20 21.70 -0.86
C ASP A 253 0.55 23.06 -0.59
N ALA A 254 0.46 23.93 -1.61
CA ALA A 254 -0.13 25.26 -1.50
C ALA A 254 -1.63 25.20 -1.13
N VAL A 255 -2.37 24.21 -1.58
CA VAL A 255 -3.78 24.00 -1.21
C VAL A 255 -3.94 23.77 0.28
N PHE A 256 -3.10 22.93 0.89
CA PHE A 256 -3.14 22.71 2.33
C PHE A 256 -2.63 23.94 3.09
N ALA A 257 -1.58 24.59 2.59
CA ALA A 257 -1.05 25.81 3.20
C ALA A 257 -2.09 26.94 3.25
N SER A 258 -2.92 27.10 2.20
CA SER A 258 -4.00 28.09 2.19
C SER A 258 -5.09 27.84 3.24
N ALA A 259 -5.24 26.59 3.68
CA ALA A 259 -6.11 26.18 4.79
C ALA A 259 -5.41 26.22 6.16
N GLY A 260 -4.20 26.76 6.27
CA GLY A 260 -3.41 26.82 7.51
C GLY A 260 -2.73 25.50 7.90
N ILE A 261 -2.72 24.53 7.00
CA ILE A 261 -2.12 23.21 7.23
C ILE A 261 -0.72 23.16 6.60
N SER A 262 0.34 23.18 7.41
CA SER A 262 1.72 23.06 6.93
C SER A 262 2.06 21.65 6.47
N VAL A 263 2.69 21.54 5.30
CA VAL A 263 3.06 20.26 4.72
C VAL A 263 4.47 19.84 5.16
N LEU A 264 4.56 18.68 5.81
CA LEU A 264 5.80 18.07 6.23
C LEU A 264 6.17 16.93 5.27
N ARG A 265 7.25 17.11 4.52
CA ARG A 265 7.79 16.07 3.64
C ARG A 265 8.64 15.10 4.43
N SER A 266 8.39 13.81 4.29
CA SER A 266 9.19 12.77 4.90
C SER A 266 10.68 12.98 4.62
N PRO A 267 11.57 12.85 5.63
CA PRO A 267 13.01 12.97 5.41
C PRO A 267 13.49 11.93 4.39
N VAL A 268 14.56 12.28 3.66
CA VAL A 268 15.16 11.37 2.68
C VAL A 268 15.64 10.11 3.42
N ARG A 269 15.30 8.94 2.88
CA ARG A 269 15.64 7.62 3.45
C ARG A 269 15.06 7.33 4.84
N ALA A 270 13.95 7.97 5.19
CA ALA A 270 13.20 7.70 6.42
C ALA A 270 11.84 7.06 6.13
N PRO A 271 11.78 5.78 5.70
CA PRO A 271 10.52 5.13 5.33
C PRO A 271 9.50 5.11 6.48
N ARG A 272 9.98 5.08 7.73
CA ARG A 272 9.11 5.12 8.92
C ARG A 272 8.39 6.45 9.14
N ALA A 273 8.73 7.50 8.39
CA ALA A 273 8.11 8.80 8.55
C ALA A 273 6.63 8.82 8.14
N ASN A 274 6.23 7.95 7.21
CA ASN A 274 4.82 7.78 6.79
C ASN A 274 4.24 6.40 7.22
N ALA A 275 4.73 5.86 8.34
CA ALA A 275 4.39 4.52 8.82
C ALA A 275 2.87 4.30 9.05
N TYR A 276 2.12 5.36 9.32
CA TYR A 276 0.66 5.28 9.50
C TYR A 276 -0.04 4.98 8.18
N ALA A 277 0.30 5.71 7.12
CA ALA A 277 -0.22 5.47 5.79
C ALA A 277 0.19 4.09 5.24
N GLU A 278 1.47 3.72 5.40
CA GLU A 278 1.97 2.40 4.98
C GLU A 278 1.25 1.25 5.71
N ARG A 279 0.99 1.40 7.01
CA ARG A 279 0.26 0.40 7.80
C ARG A 279 -1.16 0.25 7.31
N TRP A 280 -1.83 1.36 7.02
CA TRP A 280 -3.19 1.32 6.49
C TRP A 280 -3.23 0.66 5.10
N ILE A 281 -2.30 0.99 4.19
CA ILE A 281 -2.19 0.34 2.88
C ILE A 281 -2.05 -1.18 3.03
N ARG A 282 -1.23 -1.62 3.97
CA ARG A 282 -1.04 -3.06 4.24
C ARG A 282 -2.33 -3.71 4.74
N THR A 283 -3.05 -3.05 5.63
CA THR A 283 -4.35 -3.49 6.14
C THR A 283 -5.38 -3.58 5.02
N LEU A 284 -5.53 -2.52 4.21
CA LEU A 284 -6.41 -2.48 3.05
C LEU A 284 -6.12 -3.61 2.06
N ARG A 285 -4.85 -3.89 1.78
CA ARG A 285 -4.46 -5.02 0.91
C ARG A 285 -4.89 -6.36 1.51
N ALA A 286 -4.50 -6.63 2.75
CA ALA A 286 -4.74 -7.91 3.40
C ALA A 286 -6.24 -8.20 3.62
N GLU A 287 -7.02 -7.19 3.95
CA GLU A 287 -8.44 -7.34 4.29
C GLU A 287 -9.36 -7.23 3.07
N CYS A 288 -8.99 -6.46 2.03
CA CYS A 288 -9.84 -6.14 0.91
C CYS A 288 -9.21 -6.45 -0.46
N LEU A 289 -8.18 -5.69 -0.87
CA LEU A 289 -7.71 -5.69 -2.26
C LEU A 289 -7.09 -7.01 -2.72
N ASP A 290 -6.44 -7.76 -1.83
CA ASP A 290 -5.86 -9.06 -2.16
C ASP A 290 -6.90 -10.19 -2.19
N ARG A 291 -8.15 -9.89 -1.85
CA ARG A 291 -9.25 -10.85 -1.80
C ARG A 291 -10.27 -10.66 -2.91
N ILE A 292 -10.20 -9.55 -3.65
CA ILE A 292 -11.18 -9.16 -4.67
C ILE A 292 -10.47 -8.87 -5.98
N LEU A 293 -11.00 -9.39 -7.08
CA LEU A 293 -10.53 -9.06 -8.42
C LEU A 293 -11.13 -7.72 -8.87
N ILE A 294 -10.30 -6.70 -9.01
CA ILE A 294 -10.73 -5.37 -9.41
C ILE A 294 -10.86 -5.29 -10.93
N ALA A 295 -12.06 -5.01 -11.43
CA ALA A 295 -12.34 -4.92 -12.85
C ALA A 295 -11.85 -3.61 -13.49
N GLY A 296 -11.92 -2.51 -12.74
CA GLY A 296 -11.58 -1.18 -13.25
C GLY A 296 -11.77 -0.10 -12.20
N THR A 297 -11.58 1.15 -12.61
CA THR A 297 -11.60 2.32 -11.70
C THR A 297 -12.94 2.52 -10.98
N ALA A 298 -14.06 2.33 -11.70
CA ALA A 298 -15.40 2.46 -11.10
C ALA A 298 -15.65 1.36 -10.06
N HIS A 299 -15.32 0.11 -10.40
CA HIS A 299 -15.43 -1.01 -9.45
C HIS A 299 -14.53 -0.81 -8.22
N LEU A 300 -13.28 -0.37 -8.42
CA LEU A 300 -12.39 -0.07 -7.30
C LEU A 300 -12.99 0.99 -6.36
N ARG A 301 -13.62 2.04 -6.91
CA ARG A 301 -14.25 3.09 -6.10
C ARG A 301 -15.40 2.55 -5.24
N VAL A 302 -16.25 1.70 -5.79
CA VAL A 302 -17.34 1.06 -5.03
C VAL A 302 -16.77 0.21 -3.90
N VAL A 303 -15.81 -0.67 -4.21
CA VAL A 303 -15.16 -1.55 -3.22
C VAL A 303 -14.49 -0.75 -2.11
N LEU A 304 -13.79 0.35 -2.47
CA LEU A 304 -13.13 1.19 -1.47
C LEU A 304 -14.12 1.95 -0.60
N ASN A 305 -15.22 2.45 -1.16
CA ASN A 305 -16.23 3.16 -0.37
C ASN A 305 -16.89 2.22 0.66
N GLU A 306 -17.28 1.00 0.25
CA GLU A 306 -17.82 -0.02 1.16
C GLU A 306 -16.80 -0.42 2.24
N TYR A 307 -15.53 -0.63 1.84
CA TYR A 307 -14.48 -0.96 2.80
C TYR A 307 -14.21 0.18 3.77
N LEU A 308 -14.16 1.43 3.31
CA LEU A 308 -13.92 2.59 4.15
C LEU A 308 -15.08 2.88 5.10
N GLU A 309 -16.31 2.66 4.66
CA GLU A 309 -17.48 2.71 5.54
C GLU A 309 -17.31 1.71 6.69
N HIS A 310 -17.03 0.44 6.37
CA HIS A 310 -16.76 -0.58 7.37
C HIS A 310 -15.54 -0.22 8.26
N TYR A 311 -14.43 0.21 7.65
CA TYR A 311 -13.20 0.56 8.36
C TYR A 311 -13.41 1.69 9.36
N ASN A 312 -14.10 2.75 8.93
CA ASN A 312 -14.30 3.94 9.75
C ASN A 312 -15.37 3.75 10.84
N THR A 313 -16.44 2.99 10.55
CA THR A 313 -17.62 2.94 11.44
C THR A 313 -17.72 1.65 12.26
N HIS A 314 -17.16 0.55 11.80
CA HIS A 314 -17.37 -0.77 12.42
C HIS A 314 -16.08 -1.48 12.84
N ARG A 315 -14.95 -1.19 12.17
CA ARG A 315 -13.71 -1.94 12.40
C ARG A 315 -13.09 -1.56 13.76
N PRO A 316 -12.88 -2.53 14.69
CA PRO A 316 -12.24 -2.27 15.96
C PRO A 316 -10.73 -2.00 15.76
N HIS A 317 -10.21 -1.00 16.47
CA HIS A 317 -8.79 -0.64 16.44
C HIS A 317 -8.16 -0.78 17.82
N ARG A 318 -7.12 -1.59 17.92
CA ARG A 318 -6.39 -1.80 19.17
C ARG A 318 -5.83 -0.49 19.77
N SER A 319 -5.41 0.46 18.93
CA SER A 319 -4.90 1.76 19.37
C SER A 319 -5.99 2.75 19.77
N LEU A 320 -7.26 2.39 19.62
CA LEU A 320 -8.43 3.17 19.97
C LEU A 320 -9.31 2.39 20.98
N ASP A 321 -8.68 1.56 21.81
CA ASP A 321 -9.38 0.73 22.80
C ASP A 321 -10.53 -0.10 22.20
N GLN A 322 -10.26 -0.70 21.03
CA GLN A 322 -11.21 -1.48 20.22
C GLN A 322 -12.40 -0.68 19.65
N HIS A 323 -12.38 0.65 19.73
CA HIS A 323 -13.40 1.49 19.08
C HIS A 323 -13.08 1.68 17.58
N ALA A 324 -14.13 1.95 16.81
CA ALA A 324 -13.98 2.32 15.41
C ALA A 324 -13.54 3.79 15.29
N PRO A 325 -12.88 4.19 14.18
CA PRO A 325 -12.38 5.56 13.96
C PRO A 325 -13.44 6.66 14.06
N ALA A 326 -14.67 6.38 13.66
CA ALA A 326 -15.78 7.34 13.71
C ALA A 326 -16.57 7.31 15.02
N SER A 327 -16.25 6.41 15.95
CA SER A 327 -16.94 6.35 17.25
C SER A 327 -16.72 7.63 18.04
N PRO A 328 -17.76 8.17 18.70
CA PRO A 328 -17.61 9.31 19.58
C PRO A 328 -16.67 8.93 20.72
N ARG A 329 -15.58 9.67 20.89
CA ARG A 329 -14.69 9.48 22.05
C ARG A 329 -15.31 10.13 23.26
N PRO A 330 -15.28 9.46 24.42
CA PRO A 330 -15.59 10.12 25.68
C PRO A 330 -14.62 11.30 25.82
N SER A 331 -15.15 12.51 25.97
CA SER A 331 -14.34 13.68 26.31
C SER A 331 -13.58 13.33 27.58
N MET A 332 -12.24 13.36 27.53
CA MET A 332 -11.45 13.35 28.76
C MET A 332 -11.79 14.64 29.50
N THR A 333 -12.76 14.57 30.38
CA THR A 333 -12.99 15.58 31.40
C THR A 333 -11.66 15.72 32.12
N SER A 334 -11.05 16.89 32.02
CA SER A 334 -9.95 17.35 32.87
C SER A 334 -10.30 16.95 34.30
N GLY A 335 -9.56 15.95 34.84
CA GLY A 335 -9.75 15.53 36.23
C GLY A 335 -9.60 16.76 37.12
N ALA A 336 -10.65 17.10 37.80
CA ALA A 336 -10.63 18.09 38.85
C ALA A 336 -9.47 17.74 39.80
N VAL A 337 -8.57 18.69 39.96
CA VAL A 337 -7.59 18.71 41.05
C VAL A 337 -8.42 18.65 42.34
N GLY A 338 -8.44 17.48 42.95
CA GLY A 338 -9.02 17.29 44.26
C GLY A 338 -8.23 18.11 45.25
N ASP A 339 -8.88 19.17 45.73
CA ASP A 339 -8.45 19.94 46.89
C ASP A 339 -8.39 18.98 48.08
N THR A 340 -7.24 18.49 48.43
CA THR A 340 -6.97 17.84 49.71
C THR A 340 -6.91 18.93 50.77
N HIS A 341 -8.06 19.17 51.36
CA HIS A 341 -8.19 19.93 52.60
C HIS A 341 -7.41 19.20 53.69
N VAL A 342 -6.27 19.73 54.09
CA VAL A 342 -5.55 19.28 55.30
C VAL A 342 -6.15 19.98 56.49
N ASP A 343 -6.83 19.18 57.33
CA ASP A 343 -7.35 19.60 58.63
C ASP A 343 -6.20 19.65 59.65
N PRO A 344 -5.94 20.77 60.34
CA PRO A 344 -4.93 20.86 61.39
C PRO A 344 -5.50 20.50 62.74
N ARG A 345 -5.19 19.32 63.23
CA ARG A 345 -5.18 19.02 64.67
C ARG A 345 -4.08 18.02 65.01
#